data_a8bb0127ed5dbc7a2933b674ac7a34a4
#
_entry.id   a8bb0127ed5dbc7a2933b674ac7a34a4
#
_cell.length_a   1.000
_cell.length_b   1.000
_cell.length_c   1.000
_cell.angle_alpha   90.00
_cell.angle_beta   90.00
_cell.angle_gamma   90.00
#
_symmetry.space_group_name_H-M   'P 1'
#
loop_
_entity.id
_entity.type
_entity.pdbx_description
1 polymer ?
#
loop_
_entity_poly.entity_id
_entity_poly.type
_entity_poly.pdbx_seq_one_letter_code
_entity_poly.pdbx_strand_id
1 'polypeptide(L)'
;SGIFRENEEKVDCIMDSDVIERERGITIYSKNCSIKYEDYKINIVDTPGHADFSSEVERIIKTVDTVILLVDSSEGPMPQTRFVLKKSLEQGLNPILLINKIDKKDARIDEVIEMTYELFMDLEANDEQLDFPILYGIAKKGMVTENPGEDSGSIKPLLETIVKHCDPYPDRNGEHLQLQISALDYDAYLGRLGVGRITKGVLKENQQVVVYNRQEELVTKKIASVFTYEGLGRAKV
;
A
#
# COMPACT_ATOMS: atom_id res chain seq x y z
N SER A 1 12.12 -0.43 12.35
CA SER A 1 12.37 0.57 11.34
C SER A 1 13.06 1.86 11.79
N GLY A 2 13.71 2.01 12.93
CA GLY A 2 14.64 3.10 13.26
C GLY A 2 14.16 4.56 13.11
N ILE A 3 12.86 4.80 12.98
CA ILE A 3 12.27 6.14 12.83
C ILE A 3 12.27 6.90 14.16
N PHE A 4 12.22 6.18 15.27
CA PHE A 4 12.27 6.77 16.62
C PHE A 4 13.64 6.57 17.25
N ARG A 5 14.15 7.60 17.94
CA ARG A 5 15.27 7.47 18.87
C ARG A 5 14.78 6.71 20.11
N GLU A 6 15.68 6.01 20.81
CA GLU A 6 15.34 5.15 21.96
C GLU A 6 14.53 5.82 23.09
N ASN A 7 14.45 7.16 23.10
CA ASN A 7 13.76 7.96 24.12
C ASN A 7 12.61 8.82 23.59
N GLU A 8 12.14 8.61 22.35
CA GLU A 8 10.99 9.35 21.81
C GLU A 8 9.69 8.61 22.15
N GLU A 9 8.67 9.35 22.62
CA GLU A 9 7.32 8.81 22.78
C GLU A 9 6.83 8.28 21.43
N LYS A 10 6.43 7.02 21.41
CA LYS A 10 5.84 6.39 20.21
C LYS A 10 4.50 7.07 19.92
N VAL A 11 4.46 7.88 18.90
CA VAL A 11 3.21 8.47 18.39
C VAL A 11 2.49 7.37 17.62
N ASP A 12 1.29 7.01 18.06
CA ASP A 12 0.40 6.14 17.30
C ASP A 12 -0.03 6.86 15.99
N CYS A 13 -0.23 6.10 14.91
CA CYS A 13 -0.67 6.63 13.60
C CYS A 13 0.28 7.67 12.99
N ILE A 14 1.57 7.35 12.86
CA ILE A 14 2.63 8.26 12.37
C ILE A 14 2.32 8.84 10.99
N MET A 15 1.65 8.08 10.13
CA MET A 15 1.31 8.50 8.77
C MET A 15 0.07 9.40 8.74
N ASP A 16 -0.80 9.34 9.74
CA ASP A 16 -2.02 10.14 9.81
C ASP A 16 -1.70 11.57 10.31
N SER A 17 -1.53 12.47 9.37
CA SER A 17 -1.14 13.88 9.65
C SER A 17 -2.34 14.82 9.83
N ASP A 18 -3.53 14.43 9.39
CA ASP A 18 -4.75 15.23 9.49
C ASP A 18 -5.32 15.19 10.91
N VAL A 19 -5.84 16.34 11.37
CA VAL A 19 -6.41 16.48 12.73
C VAL A 19 -7.62 15.55 12.90
N ILE A 20 -8.46 15.41 11.88
CA ILE A 20 -9.67 14.58 11.92
C ILE A 20 -9.29 13.09 11.96
N GLU A 21 -8.27 12.68 11.22
CA GLU A 21 -7.74 11.31 11.24
C GLU A 21 -7.26 10.93 12.64
N ARG A 22 -6.50 11.82 13.28
CA ARG A 22 -5.99 11.61 14.65
C ARG A 22 -7.09 11.57 15.70
N GLU A 23 -8.07 12.47 15.60
CA GLU A 23 -9.20 12.51 16.54
C GLU A 23 -10.09 11.26 16.44
N ARG A 24 -10.28 10.74 15.22
CA ARG A 24 -11.15 9.57 14.98
C ARG A 24 -10.40 8.25 15.00
N GLY A 25 -9.07 8.27 14.94
CA GLY A 25 -8.23 7.07 14.85
C GLY A 25 -8.46 6.25 13.57
N ILE A 26 -8.80 6.91 12.45
CA ILE A 26 -9.04 6.28 11.15
C ILE A 26 -8.28 7.02 10.05
N THR A 27 -7.74 6.28 9.09
CA THR A 27 -7.16 6.85 7.86
C THR A 27 -8.28 7.27 6.92
N ILE A 28 -8.29 8.52 6.49
CA ILE A 28 -9.26 9.09 5.55
C ILE A 28 -8.65 9.18 4.15
N TYR A 29 -7.42 9.68 4.06
CA TYR A 29 -6.68 9.84 2.82
C TYR A 29 -5.55 8.81 2.75
N SER A 30 -5.32 8.28 1.55
CA SER A 30 -4.17 7.41 1.33
C SER A 30 -2.85 8.12 1.65
N LYS A 31 -1.96 7.40 2.30
CA LYS A 31 -0.62 7.88 2.64
C LYS A 31 0.42 7.10 1.86
N ASN A 32 1.42 7.82 1.38
CA ASN A 32 2.50 7.21 0.63
C ASN A 32 3.82 7.32 1.40
N CYS A 33 4.55 6.24 1.43
CA CYS A 33 5.93 6.23 1.90
C CYS A 33 6.77 5.28 1.05
N SER A 34 8.07 5.30 1.24
CA SER A 34 8.96 4.33 0.60
C SER A 34 10.05 3.88 1.55
N ILE A 35 10.49 2.66 1.35
CA ILE A 35 11.63 2.08 2.05
C ILE A 35 12.62 1.52 1.04
N LYS A 36 13.90 1.53 1.40
CA LYS A 36 14.93 0.79 0.69
C LYS A 36 15.18 -0.52 1.42
N TYR A 37 15.10 -1.62 0.72
CA TYR A 37 15.44 -2.93 1.22
C TYR A 37 16.32 -3.63 0.20
N GLU A 38 17.57 -3.91 0.57
CA GLU A 38 18.62 -4.35 -0.35
C GLU A 38 18.71 -3.42 -1.58
N ASP A 39 18.62 -3.96 -2.79
CA ASP A 39 18.66 -3.18 -4.04
C ASP A 39 17.26 -2.71 -4.50
N TYR A 40 16.21 -2.96 -3.71
CA TYR A 40 14.84 -2.62 -4.04
C TYR A 40 14.37 -1.34 -3.36
N LYS A 41 13.59 -0.56 -4.09
CA LYS A 41 12.76 0.50 -3.53
C LYS A 41 11.32 0.01 -3.46
N ILE A 42 10.80 -0.17 -2.25
CA ILE A 42 9.43 -0.60 -2.00
C ILE A 42 8.62 0.67 -1.67
N ASN A 43 7.67 0.99 -2.55
CA ASN A 43 6.71 2.07 -2.31
C ASN A 43 5.48 1.48 -1.63
N ILE A 44 5.08 2.06 -0.52
CA ILE A 44 3.96 1.60 0.29
C ILE A 44 2.87 2.66 0.23
N VAL A 45 1.65 2.23 -0.06
CA VAL A 45 0.46 3.07 -0.01
C VAL A 45 -0.45 2.53 1.08
N ASP A 46 -0.59 3.29 2.15
CA ASP A 46 -1.57 3.00 3.20
C ASP A 46 -2.95 3.45 2.75
N THR A 47 -3.94 2.56 2.87
CA THR A 47 -5.30 2.76 2.36
C THR A 47 -6.30 2.95 3.49
N PRO A 48 -7.33 3.83 3.29
CA PRO A 48 -8.43 3.90 4.23
C PRO A 48 -9.12 2.55 4.44
N GLY A 49 -9.36 2.18 5.69
CA GLY A 49 -10.05 0.93 6.04
C GLY A 49 -11.58 1.07 6.11
N HIS A 50 -12.14 2.28 6.00
CA HIS A 50 -13.57 2.52 6.17
C HIS A 50 -14.33 2.45 4.84
N ALA A 51 -15.52 1.86 4.85
CA ALA A 51 -16.34 1.65 3.64
C ALA A 51 -16.67 2.95 2.88
N ASP A 52 -16.78 4.07 3.58
CA ASP A 52 -17.09 5.40 3.00
C ASP A 52 -15.99 5.88 2.02
N PHE A 53 -14.78 5.33 2.11
CA PHE A 53 -13.64 5.71 1.28
C PHE A 53 -13.32 4.70 0.16
N SER A 54 -14.27 3.85 -0.20
CA SER A 54 -14.12 2.79 -1.21
C SER A 54 -13.60 3.31 -2.55
N SER A 55 -14.02 4.49 -2.99
CA SER A 55 -13.58 5.10 -4.24
C SER A 55 -12.09 5.49 -4.25
N GLU A 56 -11.52 5.78 -3.08
CA GLU A 56 -10.09 6.04 -2.92
C GLU A 56 -9.30 4.73 -3.07
N VAL A 57 -9.74 3.69 -2.37
CA VAL A 57 -9.15 2.35 -2.46
C VAL A 57 -9.14 1.83 -3.90
N GLU A 58 -10.22 1.95 -4.65
CA GLU A 58 -10.26 1.55 -6.06
C GLU A 58 -9.24 2.27 -6.95
N ARG A 59 -8.98 3.56 -6.69
CA ARG A 59 -7.97 4.31 -7.45
C ARG A 59 -6.56 3.85 -7.13
N ILE A 60 -6.30 3.51 -5.86
CA ILE A 60 -4.98 3.08 -5.39
C ILE A 60 -4.66 1.70 -5.90
N ILE A 61 -5.59 0.75 -5.82
CA ILE A 61 -5.40 -0.64 -6.28
C ILE A 61 -4.91 -0.69 -7.74
N LYS A 62 -5.33 0.24 -8.58
CA LYS A 62 -4.85 0.35 -9.98
C LYS A 62 -3.40 0.82 -10.11
N THR A 63 -2.77 1.24 -9.04
CA THR A 63 -1.41 1.81 -9.07
C THR A 63 -0.38 0.98 -8.32
N VAL A 64 -0.77 -0.17 -7.78
CA VAL A 64 0.12 -1.07 -7.02
C VAL A 64 0.36 -2.37 -7.76
N ASP A 65 1.41 -3.10 -7.38
CA ASP A 65 1.79 -4.38 -7.98
C ASP A 65 1.28 -5.56 -7.16
N THR A 66 1.08 -5.36 -5.86
CA THR A 66 0.51 -6.35 -4.94
C THR A 66 -0.22 -5.65 -3.80
N VAL A 67 -0.95 -6.41 -3.01
CA VAL A 67 -1.61 -5.95 -1.79
C VAL A 67 -1.23 -6.83 -0.61
N ILE A 68 -1.02 -6.21 0.54
CA ILE A 68 -0.90 -6.92 1.81
C ILE A 68 -2.28 -6.89 2.45
N LEU A 69 -2.93 -8.05 2.48
CA LEU A 69 -4.24 -8.21 3.10
C LEU A 69 -4.06 -8.45 4.59
N LEU A 70 -4.33 -7.44 5.40
CA LEU A 70 -4.27 -7.56 6.86
C LEU A 70 -5.59 -8.12 7.40
N VAL A 71 -5.50 -9.23 8.12
CA VAL A 71 -6.66 -9.86 8.77
C VAL A 71 -6.37 -10.02 10.26
N ASP A 72 -7.33 -9.64 11.10
CA ASP A 72 -7.22 -9.80 12.56
C ASP A 72 -7.39 -11.28 12.93
N SER A 73 -6.49 -11.81 13.76
CA SER A 73 -6.46 -13.22 14.15
C SER A 73 -7.67 -13.70 14.97
N SER A 74 -8.44 -12.78 15.53
CA SER A 74 -9.65 -13.11 16.31
C SER A 74 -10.94 -12.82 15.55
N GLU A 75 -10.98 -11.76 14.75
CA GLU A 75 -12.18 -11.32 14.04
C GLU A 75 -12.34 -11.99 12.68
N GLY A 76 -11.22 -12.27 12.00
CA GLY A 76 -11.22 -12.78 10.62
C GLY A 76 -11.49 -11.71 9.58
N PRO A 77 -11.79 -12.10 8.32
CA PRO A 77 -12.08 -11.18 7.24
C PRO A 77 -13.35 -10.37 7.49
N MET A 78 -13.24 -9.05 7.45
CA MET A 78 -14.34 -8.10 7.64
C MET A 78 -14.94 -7.68 6.27
N PRO A 79 -16.12 -7.03 6.23
CA PRO A 79 -16.71 -6.56 4.97
C PRO A 79 -15.79 -5.68 4.12
N GLN A 80 -14.96 -4.85 4.77
CA GLN A 80 -13.95 -4.03 4.10
C GLN A 80 -12.85 -4.88 3.46
N THR A 81 -12.43 -5.95 4.16
CA THR A 81 -11.49 -6.94 3.63
C THR A 81 -12.02 -7.56 2.34
N ARG A 82 -13.31 -7.96 2.33
CA ARG A 82 -13.99 -8.49 1.14
C ARG A 82 -13.97 -7.50 -0.03
N PHE A 83 -14.26 -6.23 0.23
CA PHE A 83 -14.26 -5.20 -0.80
C PHE A 83 -12.87 -5.01 -1.41
N VAL A 84 -11.85 -4.81 -0.57
CA VAL A 84 -10.46 -4.60 -1.02
C VAL A 84 -9.95 -5.82 -1.79
N LEU A 85 -10.18 -7.01 -1.25
CA LEU A 85 -9.77 -8.27 -1.89
C LEU A 85 -10.43 -8.41 -3.27
N LYS A 86 -11.76 -8.22 -3.37
CA LYS A 86 -12.48 -8.27 -4.64
C LYS A 86 -11.84 -7.36 -5.69
N LYS A 87 -11.58 -6.10 -5.32
CA LYS A 87 -10.96 -5.13 -6.24
C LYS A 87 -9.53 -5.50 -6.63
N SER A 88 -8.79 -6.12 -5.74
CA SER A 88 -7.44 -6.61 -6.00
C SER A 88 -7.44 -7.78 -6.99
N LEU A 89 -8.32 -8.75 -6.78
CA LEU A 89 -8.48 -9.91 -7.66
C LEU A 89 -8.97 -9.49 -9.06
N GLU A 90 -9.93 -8.56 -9.15
CA GLU A 90 -10.40 -7.97 -10.43
C GLU A 90 -9.29 -7.29 -11.22
N GLN A 91 -8.23 -6.77 -10.56
CA GLN A 91 -7.05 -6.19 -11.19
C GLN A 91 -5.93 -7.21 -11.48
N GLY A 92 -6.16 -8.49 -11.17
CA GLY A 92 -5.17 -9.55 -11.37
C GLY A 92 -3.99 -9.49 -10.39
N LEU A 93 -4.16 -8.84 -9.24
CA LEU A 93 -3.11 -8.78 -8.23
C LEU A 93 -3.05 -10.09 -7.44
N ASN A 94 -1.84 -10.49 -7.06
CA ASN A 94 -1.57 -11.64 -6.20
C ASN A 94 -1.33 -11.13 -4.76
N PRO A 95 -2.28 -11.31 -3.83
CA PRO A 95 -2.17 -10.80 -2.46
C PRO A 95 -1.15 -11.55 -1.61
N ILE A 96 -0.64 -10.89 -0.58
CA ILE A 96 0.08 -11.47 0.54
C ILE A 96 -0.84 -11.40 1.75
N LEU A 97 -1.16 -12.52 2.39
CA LEU A 97 -1.98 -12.54 3.61
C LEU A 97 -1.10 -12.31 4.84
N LEU A 98 -1.46 -11.35 5.67
CA LEU A 98 -0.84 -11.13 6.96
C LEU A 98 -1.88 -11.22 8.09
N ILE A 99 -1.84 -12.32 8.82
CA ILE A 99 -2.65 -12.52 10.04
C ILE A 99 -2.02 -11.71 11.16
N ASN A 100 -2.70 -10.64 11.55
CA ASN A 100 -2.20 -9.68 12.55
C ASN A 100 -2.80 -9.93 13.94
N LYS A 101 -2.14 -9.41 14.96
CA LYS A 101 -2.52 -9.50 16.37
C LYS A 101 -2.56 -10.95 16.90
N ILE A 102 -1.63 -11.78 16.47
CA ILE A 102 -1.53 -13.19 16.89
C ILE A 102 -1.24 -13.36 18.39
N ASP A 103 -0.91 -12.30 19.10
CA ASP A 103 -0.71 -12.24 20.55
C ASP A 103 -2.01 -12.08 21.36
N LYS A 104 -3.17 -11.94 20.69
CA LYS A 104 -4.46 -11.92 21.36
C LYS A 104 -4.79 -13.28 22.01
N LYS A 105 -5.46 -13.25 23.16
CA LYS A 105 -5.86 -14.48 23.89
C LYS A 105 -6.95 -15.27 23.17
N ASP A 106 -7.75 -14.59 22.36
CA ASP A 106 -8.85 -15.12 21.56
C ASP A 106 -8.46 -15.31 20.08
N ALA A 107 -7.16 -15.33 19.79
CA ALA A 107 -6.66 -15.62 18.45
C ALA A 107 -7.06 -17.06 18.04
N ARG A 108 -7.63 -17.16 16.81
CA ARG A 108 -8.08 -18.43 16.20
C ARG A 108 -7.51 -18.54 14.78
N ILE A 109 -6.18 -18.60 14.72
CA ILE A 109 -5.40 -18.42 13.49
C ILE A 109 -5.86 -19.38 12.38
N ASP A 110 -5.98 -20.68 12.66
CA ASP A 110 -6.34 -21.69 11.66
C ASP A 110 -7.73 -21.43 11.08
N GLU A 111 -8.71 -21.13 11.94
CA GLU A 111 -10.08 -20.80 11.51
C GLU A 111 -10.12 -19.54 10.64
N VAL A 112 -9.33 -18.52 10.99
CA VAL A 112 -9.23 -17.26 10.22
C VAL A 112 -8.60 -17.50 8.84
N ILE A 113 -7.63 -18.40 8.74
CA ILE A 113 -7.06 -18.82 7.46
C ILE A 113 -8.11 -19.50 6.62
N GLU A 114 -8.87 -20.47 7.17
CA GLU A 114 -9.98 -21.15 6.47
C GLU A 114 -11.02 -20.13 5.97
N MET A 115 -11.49 -19.22 6.84
CA MET A 115 -12.41 -18.15 6.46
C MET A 115 -11.86 -17.27 5.33
N THR A 116 -10.55 -17.06 5.31
CA THR A 116 -9.91 -16.25 4.27
C THR A 116 -9.87 -17.01 2.95
N TYR A 117 -9.54 -18.30 2.94
CA TYR A 117 -9.62 -19.14 1.74
C TYR A 117 -11.05 -19.21 1.19
N GLU A 118 -12.06 -19.41 2.05
CA GLU A 118 -13.47 -19.38 1.66
C GLU A 118 -13.82 -18.04 0.99
N LEU A 119 -13.33 -16.92 1.53
CA LEU A 119 -13.54 -15.59 0.95
C LEU A 119 -12.91 -15.46 -0.44
N PHE A 120 -11.69 -15.98 -0.66
CA PHE A 120 -11.05 -15.99 -1.98
C PHE A 120 -11.85 -16.82 -2.98
N MET A 121 -12.30 -18.02 -2.58
CA MET A 121 -13.14 -18.87 -3.42
C MET A 121 -14.49 -18.22 -3.75
N ASP A 122 -15.14 -17.59 -2.80
CA ASP A 122 -16.38 -16.81 -2.99
C ASP A 122 -16.21 -15.65 -4.00
N LEU A 123 -15.01 -15.12 -4.11
CA LEU A 123 -14.65 -14.03 -5.02
C LEU A 123 -14.08 -14.54 -6.34
N GLU A 124 -14.20 -15.85 -6.61
CA GLU A 124 -13.75 -16.49 -7.85
C GLU A 124 -12.25 -16.28 -8.15
N ALA A 125 -11.41 -16.29 -7.11
CA ALA A 125 -9.96 -16.22 -7.26
C ALA A 125 -9.46 -17.40 -8.11
N ASN A 126 -8.50 -17.15 -9.01
CA ASN A 126 -7.86 -18.19 -9.79
C ASN A 126 -6.77 -18.95 -8.98
N ASP A 127 -6.23 -20.03 -9.55
CA ASP A 127 -5.26 -20.89 -8.87
C ASP A 127 -4.00 -20.13 -8.45
N GLU A 128 -3.50 -19.17 -9.25
CA GLU A 128 -2.34 -18.34 -8.92
C GLU A 128 -2.66 -17.40 -7.75
N GLN A 129 -3.86 -16.86 -7.70
CA GLN A 129 -4.32 -15.98 -6.62
C GLN A 129 -4.61 -16.74 -5.33
N LEU A 130 -4.88 -18.05 -5.41
CA LEU A 130 -5.05 -18.93 -4.25
C LEU A 130 -3.72 -19.42 -3.65
N ASP A 131 -2.61 -19.33 -4.41
CA ASP A 131 -1.25 -19.67 -3.95
C ASP A 131 -0.58 -18.43 -3.32
N PHE A 132 -1.24 -17.81 -2.37
CA PHE A 132 -0.74 -16.63 -1.68
C PHE A 132 0.11 -16.99 -0.46
N PRO A 133 1.23 -16.28 -0.20
CA PRO A 133 2.00 -16.46 1.02
C PRO A 133 1.23 -15.97 2.24
N ILE A 134 1.36 -16.71 3.33
CA ILE A 134 0.73 -16.39 4.63
C ILE A 134 1.83 -16.02 5.61
N LEU A 135 1.68 -14.86 6.22
CA LEU A 135 2.55 -14.36 7.27
C LEU A 135 1.75 -14.08 8.54
N TYR A 136 2.44 -14.09 9.65
CA TYR A 136 1.86 -13.87 10.98
C TYR A 136 2.55 -12.70 11.65
N GLY A 137 1.81 -11.84 12.34
CA GLY A 137 2.45 -10.66 12.89
C GLY A 137 1.78 -10.05 14.11
N ILE A 138 2.58 -9.22 14.78
CA ILE A 138 2.16 -8.30 15.83
C ILE A 138 2.62 -6.91 15.39
N ALA A 139 1.79 -6.25 14.58
CA ALA A 139 2.15 -4.96 13.97
C ALA A 139 2.58 -3.92 15.01
N LYS A 140 1.93 -3.90 16.20
CA LYS A 140 2.29 -3.00 17.30
C LYS A 140 3.72 -3.21 17.82
N LYS A 141 4.26 -4.43 17.69
CA LYS A 141 5.66 -4.75 18.05
C LYS A 141 6.62 -4.62 16.87
N GLY A 142 6.11 -4.39 15.65
CA GLY A 142 6.93 -4.42 14.44
C GLY A 142 7.49 -5.81 14.13
N MET A 143 6.75 -6.86 14.46
CA MET A 143 7.15 -8.25 14.31
C MET A 143 6.29 -8.94 13.26
N VAL A 144 6.94 -9.67 12.34
CA VAL A 144 6.29 -10.57 11.37
C VAL A 144 7.11 -11.86 11.28
N THR A 145 6.45 -12.99 11.17
CA THR A 145 7.07 -14.32 11.06
C THR A 145 6.35 -15.18 10.02
N GLU A 146 7.04 -16.19 9.49
CA GLU A 146 6.46 -17.19 8.57
C GLU A 146 5.71 -18.30 9.31
N ASN A 147 6.03 -18.54 10.58
CA ASN A 147 5.39 -19.58 11.39
C ASN A 147 4.80 -19.01 12.68
N PRO A 148 3.56 -19.39 13.04
CA PRO A 148 2.98 -19.01 14.32
C PRO A 148 3.84 -19.52 15.49
N GLY A 149 4.09 -18.66 16.48
CA GLY A 149 4.87 -19.01 17.67
C GLY A 149 6.37 -18.74 17.59
N GLU A 150 6.90 -18.37 16.43
CA GLU A 150 8.27 -17.88 16.28
C GLU A 150 8.33 -16.38 16.54
N ASP A 151 9.43 -15.91 17.14
CA ASP A 151 9.71 -14.49 17.31
C ASP A 151 10.87 -14.09 16.38
N SER A 152 10.55 -13.40 15.30
CA SER A 152 11.55 -12.87 14.36
C SER A 152 12.20 -11.58 14.85
N GLY A 153 11.61 -10.91 15.85
CA GLY A 153 12.05 -9.62 16.37
C GLY A 153 11.99 -8.45 15.35
N SER A 154 11.46 -8.68 14.15
CA SER A 154 11.50 -7.67 13.07
C SER A 154 10.40 -7.86 12.02
N ILE A 155 10.27 -6.90 11.09
CA ILE A 155 9.41 -7.00 9.91
C ILE A 155 10.14 -7.61 8.70
N LYS A 156 11.38 -8.07 8.87
CA LYS A 156 12.22 -8.55 7.77
C LYS A 156 11.55 -9.67 6.95
N PRO A 157 10.89 -10.69 7.55
CA PRO A 157 10.19 -11.72 6.78
C PRO A 157 9.13 -11.17 5.82
N LEU A 158 8.43 -10.10 6.20
CA LEU A 158 7.48 -9.43 5.30
C LEU A 158 8.20 -8.83 4.08
N LEU A 159 9.33 -8.14 4.29
CA LEU A 159 10.08 -7.53 3.20
C LEU A 159 10.68 -8.58 2.25
N GLU A 160 11.19 -9.68 2.80
CA GLU A 160 11.68 -10.83 2.03
C GLU A 160 10.57 -11.46 1.19
N THR A 161 9.39 -11.64 1.79
CA THR A 161 8.21 -12.16 1.08
C THR A 161 7.77 -11.22 -0.04
N ILE A 162 7.73 -9.91 0.20
CA ILE A 162 7.41 -8.92 -0.85
C ILE A 162 8.39 -9.05 -2.02
N VAL A 163 9.69 -9.05 -1.77
CA VAL A 163 10.72 -9.14 -2.83
C VAL A 163 10.64 -10.47 -3.58
N LYS A 164 10.31 -11.56 -2.90
CA LYS A 164 10.18 -12.89 -3.51
C LYS A 164 8.89 -13.08 -4.31
N HIS A 165 7.79 -12.50 -3.84
CA HIS A 165 6.44 -12.71 -4.38
C HIS A 165 6.07 -11.69 -5.45
N CYS A 166 6.66 -10.50 -5.44
CA CYS A 166 6.34 -9.44 -6.38
C CYS A 166 7.47 -9.28 -7.39
N ASP A 167 7.14 -9.41 -8.66
CA ASP A 167 8.09 -9.08 -9.71
C ASP A 167 8.43 -7.58 -9.68
N PRO A 168 9.72 -7.23 -9.84
CA PRO A 168 10.11 -5.84 -10.00
C PRO A 168 9.41 -5.21 -11.20
N TYR A 169 9.01 -3.95 -11.06
CA TYR A 169 8.41 -3.24 -12.18
C TYR A 169 9.39 -3.19 -13.36
N PRO A 170 8.98 -3.60 -14.56
CA PRO A 170 9.88 -3.66 -15.72
C PRO A 170 10.41 -2.29 -16.10
N ASP A 171 11.67 -2.20 -16.53
CA ASP A 171 12.25 -0.97 -17.06
C ASP A 171 11.63 -0.62 -18.42
N ARG A 172 10.84 0.45 -18.43
CA ARG A 172 10.17 1.01 -19.61
C ARG A 172 10.57 2.47 -19.85
N ASN A 173 11.73 2.88 -19.37
CA ASN A 173 12.22 4.26 -19.45
C ASN A 173 12.39 4.76 -20.89
N GLY A 174 12.63 3.88 -21.85
CA GLY A 174 12.75 4.20 -23.28
C GLY A 174 11.44 4.47 -24.01
N GLU A 175 10.29 4.25 -23.37
CA GLU A 175 8.98 4.45 -23.97
C GLU A 175 8.45 5.90 -23.75
N HIS A 176 7.37 6.25 -24.43
CA HIS A 176 6.69 7.52 -24.21
C HIS A 176 6.10 7.59 -22.80
N LEU A 177 6.23 8.76 -22.17
CA LEU A 177 5.72 8.99 -20.82
C LEU A 177 4.23 8.68 -20.72
N GLN A 178 3.90 7.83 -19.77
CA GLN A 178 2.54 7.59 -19.31
C GLN A 178 2.51 7.63 -17.79
N LEU A 179 1.80 8.60 -17.24
CA LEU A 179 1.60 8.80 -15.81
C LEU A 179 0.11 8.82 -15.52
N GLN A 180 -0.34 7.96 -14.61
CA GLN A 180 -1.70 7.97 -14.08
C GLN A 180 -1.73 8.67 -12.74
N ILE A 181 -2.50 9.78 -12.65
CA ILE A 181 -2.75 10.45 -11.37
C ILE A 181 -3.86 9.72 -10.63
N SER A 182 -3.55 9.24 -9.44
CA SER A 182 -4.49 8.52 -8.55
C SER A 182 -5.02 9.38 -7.40
N ALA A 183 -4.20 10.34 -6.93
CA ALA A 183 -4.56 11.22 -5.83
C ALA A 183 -4.05 12.66 -6.05
N LEU A 184 -4.65 13.59 -5.34
CA LEU A 184 -4.20 14.97 -5.27
C LEU A 184 -3.68 15.26 -3.87
N ASP A 185 -2.59 16.00 -3.80
CA ASP A 185 -2.01 16.50 -2.56
C ASP A 185 -1.86 18.02 -2.66
N TYR A 186 -1.53 18.66 -1.58
CA TYR A 186 -1.35 20.11 -1.52
C TYR A 186 -0.09 20.47 -0.75
N ASP A 187 0.67 21.36 -1.34
CA ASP A 187 1.84 21.96 -0.71
C ASP A 187 1.66 23.48 -0.59
N ALA A 188 2.00 24.05 0.55
CA ALA A 188 1.77 25.47 0.82
C ALA A 188 2.50 26.41 -0.16
N TYR A 189 3.62 25.98 -0.72
CA TYR A 189 4.44 26.76 -1.66
C TYR A 189 4.17 26.41 -3.12
N LEU A 190 3.99 25.11 -3.41
CA LEU A 190 3.85 24.60 -4.78
C LEU A 190 2.40 24.52 -5.23
N GLY A 191 1.45 24.61 -4.29
CA GLY A 191 0.04 24.46 -4.56
C GLY A 191 -0.36 22.98 -4.74
N ARG A 192 -1.20 22.69 -5.74
CA ARG A 192 -1.70 21.34 -6.00
C ARG A 192 -0.64 20.45 -6.61
N LEU A 193 -0.49 19.27 -6.03
CA LEU A 193 0.39 18.21 -6.49
C LEU A 193 -0.44 17.02 -7.00
N GLY A 194 -0.06 16.46 -8.13
CA GLY A 194 -0.60 15.19 -8.61
C GLY A 194 0.27 14.05 -8.10
N VAL A 195 -0.33 13.11 -7.40
CA VAL A 195 0.31 11.87 -6.97
C VAL A 195 -0.14 10.74 -7.87
N GLY A 196 0.80 9.95 -8.38
CA GLY A 196 0.46 8.89 -9.31
C GLY A 196 1.63 7.99 -9.64
N ARG A 197 1.37 7.04 -10.53
CA ARG A 197 2.34 6.06 -10.99
C ARG A 197 2.75 6.34 -12.44
N ILE A 198 4.04 6.37 -12.69
CA ILE A 198 4.60 6.32 -14.03
C ILE A 198 4.59 4.85 -14.47
N THR A 199 3.81 4.56 -15.52
CA THR A 199 3.75 3.22 -16.09
C THR A 199 4.69 3.06 -17.31
N LYS A 200 5.14 4.16 -17.91
CA LYS A 200 6.09 4.17 -19.03
C LYS A 200 6.85 5.48 -19.06
N GLY A 201 8.05 5.42 -19.62
CA GLY A 201 8.85 6.60 -19.87
C GLY A 201 9.37 7.28 -18.60
N VAL A 202 9.87 8.49 -18.76
CA VAL A 202 10.51 9.28 -17.70
C VAL A 202 9.87 10.65 -17.63
N LEU A 203 9.53 11.09 -16.41
CA LEU A 203 9.05 12.45 -16.14
C LEU A 203 10.23 13.31 -15.67
N LYS A 204 10.37 14.50 -16.27
CA LYS A 204 11.42 15.46 -15.94
C LYS A 204 10.84 16.82 -15.57
N GLU A 205 11.55 17.55 -14.71
CA GLU A 205 11.26 18.95 -14.47
C GLU A 205 11.38 19.76 -15.77
N ASN A 206 10.54 20.76 -15.94
CA ASN A 206 10.42 21.59 -17.14
C ASN A 206 9.97 20.89 -18.43
N GLN A 207 9.66 19.59 -18.41
CA GLN A 207 9.12 18.85 -19.54
C GLN A 207 7.71 19.35 -19.90
N GLN A 208 7.43 19.47 -21.20
CA GLN A 208 6.06 19.63 -21.68
C GLN A 208 5.39 18.28 -21.77
N VAL A 209 4.19 18.18 -21.23
CA VAL A 209 3.36 16.97 -21.21
C VAL A 209 1.95 17.30 -21.70
N VAL A 210 1.30 16.31 -22.28
CA VAL A 210 -0.12 16.40 -22.63
C VAL A 210 -0.91 15.72 -21.51
N VAL A 211 -1.83 16.45 -20.92
CA VAL A 211 -2.71 15.96 -19.85
C VAL A 211 -4.08 15.72 -20.45
N TYR A 212 -4.58 14.51 -20.28
CA TYR A 212 -5.98 14.17 -20.53
C TYR A 212 -6.78 14.46 -19.26
N ASN A 213 -7.65 15.45 -19.33
CA ASN A 213 -8.41 15.91 -18.17
C ASN A 213 -9.76 15.19 -18.02
N ARG A 214 -10.49 15.50 -16.95
CA ARG A 214 -11.83 14.91 -16.71
C ARG A 214 -12.89 15.34 -17.71
N GLN A 215 -12.68 16.43 -18.43
CA GLN A 215 -13.54 16.91 -19.52
C GLN A 215 -13.21 16.26 -20.87
N GLU A 216 -12.36 15.24 -20.85
CA GLU A 216 -11.88 14.53 -22.06
C GLU A 216 -11.08 15.42 -23.02
N GLU A 217 -10.49 16.48 -22.51
CA GLU A 217 -9.68 17.41 -23.28
C GLU A 217 -8.18 17.11 -23.12
N LEU A 218 -7.45 17.29 -24.20
CA LEU A 218 -5.99 17.24 -24.23
C LEU A 218 -5.42 18.64 -24.01
N VAL A 219 -4.77 18.83 -22.87
CA VAL A 219 -4.19 20.13 -22.50
C VAL A 219 -2.68 19.99 -22.33
N THR A 220 -1.92 20.82 -23.04
CA THR A 220 -0.47 20.87 -22.85
C THR A 220 -0.14 21.63 -21.55
N LYS A 221 0.66 21.01 -20.71
CA LYS A 221 1.15 21.58 -19.46
C LYS A 221 2.67 21.46 -19.37
N LYS A 222 3.30 22.33 -18.59
CA LYS A 222 4.72 22.24 -18.24
C LYS A 222 4.84 21.73 -16.82
N ILE A 223 5.72 20.75 -16.61
CA ILE A 223 6.03 20.23 -15.28
C ILE A 223 6.91 21.23 -14.53
N ALA A 224 6.43 21.73 -13.41
CA ALA A 224 7.15 22.68 -12.59
C ALA A 224 8.22 22.02 -11.73
N SER A 225 7.86 20.91 -11.08
CA SER A 225 8.77 20.14 -10.22
C SER A 225 8.33 18.69 -10.16
N VAL A 226 9.28 17.79 -9.92
CA VAL A 226 9.06 16.35 -9.76
C VAL A 226 9.59 15.93 -8.39
N PHE A 227 8.81 15.12 -7.70
CA PHE A 227 9.16 14.57 -6.39
C PHE A 227 8.97 13.06 -6.38
N THR A 228 9.76 12.38 -5.57
CA THR A 228 9.57 10.96 -5.23
C THR A 228 9.41 10.83 -3.72
N TYR A 229 8.77 9.75 -3.26
CA TYR A 229 8.73 9.47 -1.83
C TYR A 229 10.07 8.91 -1.37
N GLU A 230 10.58 9.41 -0.24
CA GLU A 230 11.74 8.89 0.49
C GLU A 230 11.40 8.82 1.97
N GLY A 231 11.41 7.62 2.55
CA GLY A 231 10.86 7.40 3.88
C GLY A 231 9.42 7.88 3.94
N LEU A 232 9.09 8.69 4.92
CA LEU A 232 7.79 9.35 5.10
C LEU A 232 7.69 10.72 4.39
N GLY A 233 8.78 11.19 3.81
CA GLY A 233 8.84 12.50 3.17
C GLY A 233 8.87 12.43 1.65
N ARG A 234 9.05 13.59 1.04
CA ARG A 234 9.22 13.76 -0.40
C ARG A 234 10.60 14.35 -0.70
N ALA A 235 11.30 13.78 -1.65
CA ALA A 235 12.56 14.31 -2.18
C ALA A 235 12.35 14.83 -3.61
N LYS A 236 12.95 15.96 -3.92
CA LYS A 236 12.97 16.50 -5.29
C LYS A 236 13.91 15.67 -6.15
N VAL A 237 13.51 15.35 -7.36
CA VAL A 237 14.28 14.56 -8.36
C VAL A 237 14.39 15.33 -9.67
#